data_2b610be15e5a9578c517e336277c9f4a
#
_entry.id   2b610be15e5a9578c517e336277c9f4a
#
_cell.length_a   1.000
_cell.length_b   1.000
_cell.length_c   1.000
_cell.angle_alpha   90.00
_cell.angle_beta   90.00
_cell.angle_gamma   90.00
#
_symmetry.space_group_name_H-M   'P 1'
#
loop_
_entity.id
_entity.type
_entity.pdbx_description
1 polymer ?
#
loop_
_entity_poly.entity_id
_entity_poly.type
_entity_poly.pdbx_seq_one_letter_code
_entity_poly.pdbx_strand_id
1 'polypeptide(L)'
;SQREHAGRFWSITKFDDIMAIDTNHRLFSSAHGIALGPRVDLNSHAERGAFNMFISTDPPKHDEQRATVSPVVAPPNLKLLESTIRERAGVILDALPIGETFDWVDNVSVELTTQMLATLFDFPFEDRRKLTRWSDVVTAGQEEGIVESREEARQEMLSCLEYFTRLWQERVGKPGNDLVSMLANGEATRDMQPYEFLGNLLLLIVGGNDTTRNSITGGVLALNENPVEYEKLRADHGLAPNMVSEIIRWQSPIAYMRR
;
A
#
# COMPACT_ATOMS: atom_id res chain seq x y z
N SER A 1 -24.82 -2.91 10.82
CA SER A 1 -24.03 -1.68 11.04
C SER A 1 -22.61 -2.06 11.46
N GLN A 2 -21.62 -1.18 11.25
CA GLN A 2 -20.23 -1.44 11.68
C GLN A 2 -20.10 -1.80 13.18
N ARG A 3 -21.02 -1.30 14.01
CA ARG A 3 -21.09 -1.64 15.45
C ARG A 3 -21.43 -3.10 15.74
N GLU A 4 -22.17 -3.76 14.89
CA GLU A 4 -22.55 -5.18 15.06
C GLU A 4 -21.36 -6.10 14.84
N HIS A 5 -20.42 -5.71 13.95
CA HIS A 5 -19.24 -6.52 13.62
C HIS A 5 -17.99 -6.16 14.47
N ALA A 6 -17.82 -4.89 14.81
CA ALA A 6 -16.61 -4.42 15.50
C ALA A 6 -16.78 -4.26 17.03
N GLY A 7 -18.00 -4.37 17.55
CA GLY A 7 -18.29 -4.09 18.94
C GLY A 7 -18.21 -2.59 19.28
N ARG A 8 -17.89 -2.28 20.55
CA ARG A 8 -17.73 -0.89 21.00
C ARG A 8 -16.33 -0.39 20.66
N PHE A 9 -16.25 0.81 20.07
CA PHE A 9 -14.99 1.50 19.79
C PHE A 9 -15.13 3.01 19.99
N TRP A 10 -14.00 3.69 20.15
CA TRP A 10 -13.91 5.13 20.20
C TRP A 10 -13.43 5.64 18.84
N SER A 11 -14.14 6.62 18.28
CA SER A 11 -13.70 7.33 17.09
C SER A 11 -12.88 8.54 17.51
N ILE A 12 -11.59 8.53 17.26
CA ILE A 12 -10.66 9.59 17.63
C ILE A 12 -10.38 10.43 16.38
N THR A 13 -10.67 11.72 16.44
CA THR A 13 -10.62 12.63 15.28
C THR A 13 -9.76 13.88 15.49
N LYS A 14 -9.27 14.11 16.71
CA LYS A 14 -8.39 15.24 17.00
C LYS A 14 -6.93 14.84 16.83
N PHE A 15 -6.15 15.69 16.17
CA PHE A 15 -4.76 15.41 15.86
C PHE A 15 -3.93 15.01 17.07
N ASP A 16 -3.98 15.78 18.17
CA ASP A 16 -3.19 15.52 19.37
C ASP A 16 -3.58 14.21 20.05
N ASP A 17 -4.89 13.86 20.07
CA ASP A 17 -5.38 12.59 20.60
C ASP A 17 -4.93 11.42 19.72
N ILE A 18 -4.96 11.58 18.41
CA ILE A 18 -4.44 10.58 17.45
C ILE A 18 -2.95 10.36 17.70
N MET A 19 -2.17 11.42 17.79
CA MET A 19 -0.73 11.34 18.06
C MET A 19 -0.43 10.65 19.40
N ALA A 20 -1.17 11.00 20.45
CA ALA A 20 -1.01 10.40 21.78
C ALA A 20 -1.31 8.89 21.79
N ILE A 21 -2.28 8.44 21.01
CA ILE A 21 -2.68 7.03 20.88
C ILE A 21 -1.70 6.29 19.97
N ASP A 22 -1.42 6.82 18.79
CA ASP A 22 -0.64 6.13 17.76
C ASP A 22 0.82 5.91 18.19
N THR A 23 1.40 6.84 18.92
CA THR A 23 2.77 6.74 19.42
C THR A 23 2.91 5.90 20.70
N ASN A 24 1.82 5.48 21.33
CA ASN A 24 1.84 4.77 22.61
C ASN A 24 1.45 3.29 22.48
N HIS A 25 2.30 2.52 21.83
CA HIS A 25 2.10 1.07 21.63
C HIS A 25 1.95 0.28 22.94
N ARG A 26 2.42 0.79 24.08
CA ARG A 26 2.31 0.11 25.38
C ARG A 26 0.88 0.05 25.91
N LEU A 27 0.07 1.06 25.59
CA LEU A 27 -1.35 1.12 25.97
C LEU A 27 -2.27 0.76 24.81
N PHE A 28 -1.86 1.05 23.58
CA PHE A 28 -2.66 0.90 22.36
C PHE A 28 -1.92 0.00 21.38
N SER A 29 -2.14 -1.30 21.52
CA SER A 29 -1.49 -2.33 20.71
C SER A 29 -2.10 -2.47 19.31
N SER A 30 -1.27 -2.67 18.28
CA SER A 30 -1.69 -3.04 16.93
C SER A 30 -1.89 -4.55 16.74
N ALA A 31 -1.51 -5.37 17.72
CA ALA A 31 -1.52 -6.83 17.59
C ALA A 31 -2.92 -7.43 17.34
N HIS A 32 -3.98 -6.67 17.62
CA HIS A 32 -5.36 -7.09 17.34
C HIS A 32 -5.86 -6.73 15.92
N GLY A 33 -4.96 -6.26 15.05
CA GLY A 33 -5.27 -5.82 13.70
C GLY A 33 -5.50 -4.32 13.58
N ILE A 34 -5.42 -3.82 12.35
CA ILE A 34 -5.43 -2.39 12.00
C ILE A 34 -6.76 -1.90 11.41
N ALA A 35 -7.70 -2.80 11.16
CA ALA A 35 -9.02 -2.48 10.61
C ALA A 35 -10.13 -2.78 11.63
N LEU A 36 -11.27 -2.11 11.47
CA LEU A 36 -12.47 -2.44 12.25
C LEU A 36 -12.99 -3.82 11.84
N GLY A 37 -13.19 -4.68 12.82
CA GLY A 37 -13.65 -6.04 12.64
C GLY A 37 -13.73 -6.77 13.98
N PRO A 38 -14.12 -8.05 14.01
CA PRO A 38 -14.06 -8.88 15.20
C PRO A 38 -12.66 -8.83 15.82
N ARG A 39 -12.60 -8.87 17.15
CA ARG A 39 -11.30 -9.00 17.83
C ARG A 39 -10.70 -10.35 17.49
N VAL A 40 -9.47 -10.34 17.01
CA VAL A 40 -8.70 -11.57 16.79
C VAL A 40 -8.31 -12.13 18.16
N ASP A 41 -8.65 -13.39 18.43
CA ASP A 41 -8.11 -14.09 19.60
C ASP A 41 -6.64 -14.42 19.35
N LEU A 42 -5.76 -13.73 20.03
CA LEU A 42 -4.30 -13.91 19.93
C LEU A 42 -3.83 -15.28 20.42
N ASN A 43 -4.68 -16.05 21.14
CA ASN A 43 -4.37 -17.39 21.56
C ASN A 43 -4.79 -18.46 20.54
N SER A 44 -5.64 -18.10 19.57
CA SER A 44 -6.07 -18.99 18.51
C SER A 44 -5.13 -18.90 17.30
N HIS A 45 -4.42 -19.98 17.00
CA HIS A 45 -3.59 -20.05 15.79
C HIS A 45 -4.41 -19.93 14.49
N ALA A 46 -5.68 -20.33 14.51
CA ALA A 46 -6.58 -20.23 13.37
C ALA A 46 -7.11 -18.79 13.16
N GLU A 47 -7.23 -18.00 14.22
CA GLU A 47 -7.75 -16.63 14.19
C GLU A 47 -6.66 -15.56 14.06
N ARG A 48 -5.39 -15.93 14.27
CA ARG A 48 -4.27 -15.00 13.99
C ARG A 48 -4.18 -14.60 12.52
N GLY A 49 -5.32 -14.59 11.86
CA GLY A 49 -5.60 -14.06 10.56
C GLY A 49 -4.67 -14.61 9.48
N ALA A 50 -5.20 -14.80 8.32
CA ALA A 50 -4.47 -15.31 7.17
C ALA A 50 -3.17 -14.53 6.85
N PHE A 51 -2.98 -13.31 7.41
CA PHE A 51 -1.84 -12.45 7.08
C PHE A 51 -1.27 -11.75 8.31
N ASN A 52 -0.18 -12.30 8.84
CA ASN A 52 0.58 -11.70 9.92
C ASN A 52 1.50 -10.62 9.30
N MET A 53 1.05 -9.35 9.31
CA MET A 53 1.78 -8.21 8.77
C MET A 53 2.54 -7.50 9.90
N PHE A 54 3.73 -6.93 9.62
CA PHE A 54 4.46 -6.20 10.65
C PHE A 54 3.68 -4.98 11.19
N ILE A 55 2.82 -4.34 10.37
CA ILE A 55 1.95 -3.25 10.82
C ILE A 55 0.94 -3.68 11.91
N SER A 56 0.61 -4.97 11.97
CA SER A 56 -0.24 -5.58 12.99
C SER A 56 0.55 -6.32 14.08
N THR A 57 1.74 -5.85 14.35
CA THR A 57 2.59 -6.31 15.46
C THR A 57 3.05 -5.10 16.28
N ASP A 58 3.52 -5.35 17.49
CA ASP A 58 4.11 -4.33 18.36
C ASP A 58 5.64 -4.45 18.37
N PRO A 59 6.37 -3.40 18.83
CA PRO A 59 7.79 -3.50 19.07
C PRO A 59 8.17 -4.63 20.05
N PRO A 60 9.33 -5.29 19.91
CA PRO A 60 10.42 -4.95 18.94
C PRO A 60 10.19 -5.49 17.53
N LYS A 61 9.37 -6.51 17.34
CA LYS A 61 9.19 -7.20 16.06
C LYS A 61 8.77 -6.26 14.93
N HIS A 62 7.82 -5.34 15.21
CA HIS A 62 7.41 -4.31 14.26
C HIS A 62 8.61 -3.50 13.75
N ASP A 63 9.42 -2.98 14.69
CA ASP A 63 10.52 -2.09 14.37
C ASP A 63 11.62 -2.79 13.57
N GLU A 64 11.94 -4.02 13.94
CA GLU A 64 12.95 -4.84 13.28
C GLU A 64 12.56 -5.18 11.83
N GLN A 65 11.33 -5.63 11.60
CA GLN A 65 10.85 -5.96 10.25
C GLN A 65 10.67 -4.71 9.39
N ARG A 66 10.13 -3.62 9.95
CA ARG A 66 10.00 -2.35 9.25
C ARG A 66 11.37 -1.77 8.87
N ALA A 67 12.35 -1.85 9.77
CA ALA A 67 13.71 -1.37 9.49
C ALA A 67 14.35 -2.08 8.28
N THR A 68 14.02 -3.36 8.07
CA THR A 68 14.51 -4.14 6.92
C THR A 68 14.10 -3.51 5.58
N VAL A 69 12.87 -3.03 5.44
CA VAL A 69 12.33 -2.52 4.16
C VAL A 69 12.35 -0.99 4.04
N SER A 70 12.51 -0.28 5.14
CA SER A 70 12.51 1.20 5.17
C SER A 70 13.50 1.86 4.21
N PRO A 71 14.72 1.31 3.95
CA PRO A 71 15.67 1.91 3.02
C PRO A 71 15.13 2.11 1.61
N VAL A 72 14.22 1.23 1.14
CA VAL A 72 13.63 1.34 -0.22
C VAL A 72 12.89 2.65 -0.42
N VAL A 73 12.17 3.12 0.59
CA VAL A 73 11.38 4.37 0.56
C VAL A 73 12.04 5.52 1.30
N ALA A 74 13.30 5.37 1.69
CA ALA A 74 14.04 6.44 2.34
C ALA A 74 14.36 7.58 1.35
N PRO A 75 14.43 8.86 1.81
CA PRO A 75 14.63 10.01 0.94
C PRO A 75 15.82 9.90 -0.04
N PRO A 76 16.98 9.33 0.33
CA PRO A 76 18.06 9.15 -0.63
C PRO A 76 17.70 8.24 -1.81
N ASN A 77 16.97 7.14 -1.55
CA ASN A 77 16.55 6.21 -2.59
C ASN A 77 15.42 6.81 -3.45
N LEU A 78 14.47 7.51 -2.84
CA LEU A 78 13.41 8.21 -3.57
C LEU A 78 13.98 9.26 -4.53
N LYS A 79 15.06 9.95 -4.13
CA LYS A 79 15.76 10.90 -5.00
C LYS A 79 16.38 10.22 -6.23
N LEU A 80 16.88 8.99 -6.08
CA LEU A 80 17.39 8.21 -7.22
C LEU A 80 16.27 7.77 -8.17
N LEU A 81 15.07 7.54 -7.64
CA LEU A 81 13.91 7.14 -8.43
C LEU A 81 13.21 8.33 -9.13
N GLU A 82 13.51 9.58 -8.78
CA GLU A 82 12.82 10.75 -9.30
C GLU A 82 12.86 10.82 -10.83
N SER A 83 14.01 10.57 -11.45
CA SER A 83 14.14 10.56 -12.91
C SER A 83 13.28 9.47 -13.56
N THR A 84 13.27 8.28 -13.00
CA THR A 84 12.45 7.16 -13.47
C THR A 84 10.96 7.45 -13.35
N ILE A 85 10.53 8.04 -12.21
CA ILE A 85 9.13 8.43 -12.00
C ILE A 85 8.71 9.46 -13.03
N ARG A 86 9.53 10.48 -13.25
CA ARG A 86 9.29 11.57 -14.21
C ARG A 86 9.19 11.04 -15.64
N GLU A 87 10.12 10.18 -16.05
CA GLU A 87 10.12 9.57 -17.38
C GLU A 87 8.84 8.73 -17.60
N ARG A 88 8.49 7.87 -16.65
CA ARG A 88 7.29 7.02 -16.74
C ARG A 88 6.00 7.85 -16.77
N ALA A 89 5.90 8.87 -15.92
CA ALA A 89 4.77 9.76 -15.94
C ALA A 89 4.65 10.48 -17.30
N GLY A 90 5.76 10.93 -17.89
CA GLY A 90 5.79 11.53 -19.21
C GLY A 90 5.29 10.54 -20.29
N VAL A 91 5.86 9.34 -20.35
CA VAL A 91 5.46 8.31 -21.32
C VAL A 91 3.96 7.95 -21.21
N ILE A 92 3.45 7.80 -19.98
CA ILE A 92 2.03 7.51 -19.74
C ILE A 92 1.15 8.66 -20.24
N LEU A 93 1.49 9.90 -19.90
CA LEU A 93 0.70 11.07 -20.28
C LEU A 93 0.76 11.34 -21.79
N ASP A 94 1.91 11.14 -22.44
CA ASP A 94 2.08 11.33 -23.87
C ASP A 94 1.34 10.26 -24.71
N ALA A 95 1.05 9.10 -24.12
CA ALA A 95 0.29 8.03 -24.77
C ALA A 95 -1.23 8.20 -24.66
N LEU A 96 -1.73 9.19 -23.91
CA LEU A 96 -3.16 9.40 -23.75
C LEU A 96 -3.82 9.88 -25.04
N PRO A 97 -5.06 9.42 -25.37
CA PRO A 97 -5.77 9.85 -26.55
C PRO A 97 -6.17 11.33 -26.46
N ILE A 98 -5.94 12.09 -27.55
CA ILE A 98 -6.30 13.50 -27.64
C ILE A 98 -7.69 13.64 -28.25
N GLY A 99 -8.59 14.34 -27.55
CA GLY A 99 -9.95 14.60 -28.04
C GLY A 99 -10.92 13.44 -27.86
N GLU A 100 -10.52 12.40 -27.15
CA GLU A 100 -11.34 11.22 -26.83
C GLU A 100 -11.51 11.08 -25.31
N THR A 101 -12.60 10.44 -24.90
CA THR A 101 -12.82 10.07 -23.48
C THR A 101 -12.04 8.79 -23.17
N PHE A 102 -11.34 8.79 -22.04
CA PHE A 102 -10.60 7.62 -21.56
C PHE A 102 -10.74 7.48 -20.04
N ASP A 103 -10.42 6.30 -19.52
CA ASP A 103 -10.38 6.02 -18.10
C ASP A 103 -9.04 6.49 -17.50
N TRP A 104 -9.09 7.58 -16.72
CA TRP A 104 -7.93 8.13 -16.03
C TRP A 104 -7.35 7.16 -15.00
N VAL A 105 -8.22 6.43 -14.30
CA VAL A 105 -7.78 5.51 -13.23
C VAL A 105 -6.92 4.41 -13.82
N ASP A 106 -7.42 3.73 -14.86
CA ASP A 106 -6.70 2.62 -15.47
C ASP A 106 -5.48 3.08 -16.28
N ASN A 107 -5.64 4.12 -17.09
CA ASN A 107 -4.58 4.55 -18.02
C ASN A 107 -3.46 5.34 -17.34
N VAL A 108 -3.72 6.02 -16.21
CA VAL A 108 -2.71 6.87 -15.55
C VAL A 108 -2.42 6.37 -14.14
N SER A 109 -3.40 6.39 -13.25
CA SER A 109 -3.15 6.17 -11.82
C SER A 109 -2.67 4.75 -11.53
N VAL A 110 -3.37 3.75 -12.07
CA VAL A 110 -3.01 2.32 -11.94
C VAL A 110 -1.71 2.04 -12.68
N GLU A 111 -1.56 2.55 -13.90
CA GLU A 111 -0.38 2.27 -14.72
C GLU A 111 0.90 2.80 -14.05
N LEU A 112 0.90 4.05 -13.57
CA LEU A 112 2.06 4.64 -12.90
C LEU A 112 2.40 3.90 -11.59
N THR A 113 1.40 3.63 -10.74
CA THR A 113 1.64 2.97 -9.45
C THR A 113 2.14 1.54 -9.63
N THR A 114 1.59 0.79 -10.57
CA THR A 114 2.02 -0.59 -10.87
C THR A 114 3.43 -0.66 -11.42
N GLN A 115 3.80 0.27 -12.32
CA GLN A 115 5.16 0.37 -12.83
C GLN A 115 6.17 0.67 -11.72
N MET A 116 5.82 1.56 -10.80
CA MET A 116 6.69 1.89 -9.67
C MET A 116 6.81 0.75 -8.68
N LEU A 117 5.70 0.07 -8.37
CA LEU A 117 5.74 -1.14 -7.54
C LEU A 117 6.62 -2.23 -8.16
N ALA A 118 6.47 -2.50 -9.46
CA ALA A 118 7.34 -3.46 -10.14
C ALA A 118 8.82 -3.12 -9.98
N THR A 119 9.17 -1.83 -10.01
CA THR A 119 10.56 -1.38 -9.74
C THR A 119 10.98 -1.62 -8.29
N LEU A 120 10.14 -1.26 -7.32
CA LEU A 120 10.45 -1.40 -5.89
C LEU A 120 10.60 -2.86 -5.46
N PHE A 121 9.88 -3.77 -6.11
CA PHE A 121 9.94 -5.21 -5.85
C PHE A 121 10.95 -5.96 -6.74
N ASP A 122 11.55 -5.31 -7.74
CA ASP A 122 12.26 -5.95 -8.85
C ASP A 122 11.42 -7.10 -9.44
N PHE A 123 10.16 -6.75 -9.73
CA PHE A 123 9.15 -7.67 -10.24
C PHE A 123 9.12 -7.65 -11.77
N PRO A 124 8.92 -8.79 -12.47
CA PRO A 124 8.82 -8.82 -13.92
C PRO A 124 7.80 -7.81 -14.45
N PHE A 125 8.27 -6.92 -15.34
CA PHE A 125 7.49 -5.77 -15.77
C PHE A 125 6.22 -6.16 -16.55
N GLU A 126 6.29 -7.22 -17.32
CA GLU A 126 5.17 -7.81 -18.06
C GLU A 126 4.06 -8.32 -17.15
N ASP A 127 4.40 -8.74 -15.94
CA ASP A 127 3.48 -9.27 -14.94
C ASP A 127 2.95 -8.21 -13.96
N ARG A 128 3.38 -6.95 -14.08
CA ARG A 128 3.12 -5.88 -13.10
C ARG A 128 1.65 -5.70 -12.71
N ARG A 129 0.72 -5.95 -13.62
CA ARG A 129 -0.73 -5.85 -13.36
C ARG A 129 -1.24 -6.88 -12.34
N LYS A 130 -0.50 -7.95 -12.08
CA LYS A 130 -0.79 -8.90 -11.00
C LYS A 130 -0.71 -8.23 -9.63
N LEU A 131 0.20 -7.25 -9.45
CA LEU A 131 0.33 -6.50 -8.20
C LEU A 131 -0.96 -5.72 -7.89
N THR A 132 -1.53 -5.06 -8.90
CA THR A 132 -2.83 -4.38 -8.74
C THR A 132 -3.95 -5.38 -8.46
N ARG A 133 -4.03 -6.48 -9.22
CA ARG A 133 -5.05 -7.51 -9.01
C ARG A 133 -5.03 -8.06 -7.59
N TRP A 134 -3.86 -8.39 -7.06
CA TRP A 134 -3.73 -8.89 -5.68
C TRP A 134 -4.08 -7.83 -4.63
N SER A 135 -3.72 -6.56 -4.88
CA SER A 135 -4.14 -5.42 -4.03
C SER A 135 -5.67 -5.32 -3.99
N ASP A 136 -6.32 -5.30 -5.14
CA ASP A 136 -7.77 -5.18 -5.25
C ASP A 136 -8.51 -6.35 -4.58
N VAL A 137 -8.02 -7.58 -4.72
CA VAL A 137 -8.59 -8.77 -4.06
C VAL A 137 -8.52 -8.66 -2.54
N VAL A 138 -7.44 -8.10 -1.99
CA VAL A 138 -7.27 -7.95 -0.53
C VAL A 138 -8.10 -6.80 0.03
N THR A 139 -8.22 -5.68 -0.69
CA THR A 139 -8.84 -4.46 -0.19
C THR A 139 -10.34 -4.41 -0.44
N ALA A 140 -10.79 -4.77 -1.63
CA ALA A 140 -12.20 -4.68 -2.06
C ALA A 140 -12.93 -6.03 -1.91
N GLY A 141 -12.23 -7.12 -2.21
CA GLY A 141 -12.77 -8.46 -2.02
C GLY A 141 -14.07 -8.73 -2.77
N GLN A 142 -14.95 -9.52 -2.13
CA GLN A 142 -16.21 -9.96 -2.71
C GLN A 142 -17.29 -8.87 -2.70
N GLU A 143 -17.25 -7.95 -1.74
CA GLU A 143 -18.30 -6.92 -1.56
C GLU A 143 -18.35 -5.93 -2.74
N GLU A 144 -17.22 -5.71 -3.41
CA GLU A 144 -17.11 -4.80 -4.56
C GLU A 144 -17.09 -5.54 -5.92
N GLY A 145 -17.35 -6.85 -5.92
CA GLY A 145 -17.41 -7.63 -7.16
C GLY A 145 -16.06 -7.89 -7.84
N ILE A 146 -14.96 -7.69 -7.11
CA ILE A 146 -13.60 -7.98 -7.61
C ILE A 146 -13.37 -9.48 -7.77
N VAL A 147 -13.96 -10.27 -6.89
CA VAL A 147 -14.00 -11.74 -6.95
C VAL A 147 -15.43 -12.24 -6.74
N GLU A 148 -15.78 -13.36 -7.36
CA GLU A 148 -17.11 -13.96 -7.25
C GLU A 148 -17.30 -14.74 -5.95
N SER A 149 -16.21 -15.21 -5.34
CA SER A 149 -16.25 -16.05 -4.15
C SER A 149 -15.02 -15.92 -3.26
N ARG A 150 -15.17 -16.33 -2.00
CA ARG A 150 -14.04 -16.46 -1.07
C ARG A 150 -13.00 -17.48 -1.55
N GLU A 151 -13.44 -18.51 -2.26
CA GLU A 151 -12.50 -19.50 -2.80
C GLU A 151 -11.66 -18.89 -3.92
N GLU A 152 -12.25 -18.09 -4.81
CA GLU A 152 -11.49 -17.34 -5.81
C GLU A 152 -10.46 -16.40 -5.17
N ALA A 153 -10.87 -15.62 -4.15
CA ALA A 153 -9.95 -14.77 -3.40
C ALA A 153 -8.78 -15.58 -2.79
N ARG A 154 -9.10 -16.75 -2.24
CA ARG A 154 -8.08 -17.65 -1.67
C ARG A 154 -7.11 -18.15 -2.74
N GLN A 155 -7.59 -18.54 -3.93
CA GLN A 155 -6.74 -19.00 -5.02
C GLN A 155 -5.83 -17.87 -5.54
N GLU A 156 -6.34 -16.65 -5.65
CA GLU A 156 -5.53 -15.47 -5.99
C GLU A 156 -4.41 -15.24 -4.98
N MET A 157 -4.69 -15.38 -3.68
CA MET A 157 -3.67 -15.23 -2.63
C MET A 157 -2.64 -16.36 -2.64
N LEU A 158 -3.05 -17.58 -2.95
CA LEU A 158 -2.11 -18.70 -3.13
C LEU A 158 -1.22 -18.49 -4.35
N SER A 159 -1.78 -18.00 -5.46
CA SER A 159 -1.01 -17.63 -6.66
C SER A 159 0.01 -16.52 -6.35
N CYS A 160 -0.38 -15.51 -5.58
CA CYS A 160 0.52 -14.47 -5.10
C CYS A 160 1.67 -15.06 -4.27
N LEU A 161 1.34 -15.91 -3.28
CA LEU A 161 2.34 -16.57 -2.44
C LEU A 161 3.32 -17.42 -3.25
N GLU A 162 2.83 -18.22 -4.18
CA GLU A 162 3.65 -19.06 -5.06
C GLU A 162 4.60 -18.22 -5.91
N TYR A 163 4.07 -17.15 -6.53
CA TYR A 163 4.86 -16.26 -7.37
C TYR A 163 6.00 -15.61 -6.58
N PHE A 164 5.69 -15.01 -5.43
CA PHE A 164 6.70 -14.36 -4.61
C PHE A 164 7.64 -15.35 -3.90
N THR A 165 7.20 -16.58 -3.60
CA THR A 165 8.08 -17.62 -3.07
C THR A 165 9.18 -17.97 -4.07
N ARG A 166 8.85 -18.04 -5.36
CA ARG A 166 9.84 -18.24 -6.42
C ARG A 166 10.83 -17.09 -6.47
N LEU A 167 10.34 -15.84 -6.52
CA LEU A 167 11.20 -14.66 -6.49
C LEU A 167 12.10 -14.61 -5.25
N TRP A 168 11.54 -14.95 -4.10
CA TRP A 168 12.31 -15.06 -2.85
C TRP A 168 13.46 -16.05 -2.98
N GLN A 169 13.19 -17.26 -3.45
CA GLN A 169 14.21 -18.30 -3.61
C GLN A 169 15.34 -17.88 -4.56
N GLU A 170 15.01 -17.13 -5.59
CA GLU A 170 15.99 -16.55 -6.52
C GLU A 170 16.89 -15.49 -5.87
N ARG A 171 16.43 -14.84 -4.80
CA ARG A 171 17.11 -13.73 -4.10
C ARG A 171 17.84 -14.14 -2.83
N VAL A 172 17.60 -15.33 -2.29
CA VAL A 172 18.31 -15.84 -1.10
C VAL A 172 19.81 -15.86 -1.33
N GLY A 173 20.56 -15.25 -0.42
CA GLY A 173 22.04 -15.11 -0.53
C GLY A 173 22.49 -14.07 -1.56
N LYS A 174 21.60 -13.32 -2.18
CA LYS A 174 21.88 -12.25 -3.15
C LYS A 174 21.30 -10.92 -2.63
N PRO A 175 22.00 -10.19 -1.76
CA PRO A 175 21.53 -8.90 -1.27
C PRO A 175 21.27 -7.93 -2.43
N GLY A 176 20.15 -7.21 -2.37
CA GLY A 176 19.74 -6.21 -3.35
C GLY A 176 19.04 -5.03 -2.70
N ASN A 177 18.72 -4.02 -3.50
CA ASN A 177 18.07 -2.79 -3.03
C ASN A 177 16.55 -2.80 -3.30
N ASP A 178 15.99 -3.94 -3.74
CA ASP A 178 14.57 -4.15 -3.92
C ASP A 178 13.94 -4.82 -2.69
N LEU A 179 12.61 -4.69 -2.57
CA LEU A 179 11.87 -5.19 -1.42
C LEU A 179 11.96 -6.70 -1.24
N VAL A 180 11.97 -7.49 -2.33
CA VAL A 180 12.07 -8.96 -2.23
C VAL A 180 13.45 -9.36 -1.74
N SER A 181 14.51 -8.77 -2.30
CA SER A 181 15.89 -9.03 -1.87
C SER A 181 16.13 -8.63 -0.42
N MET A 182 15.58 -7.48 0.01
CA MET A 182 15.68 -7.02 1.41
C MET A 182 14.97 -7.99 2.36
N LEU A 183 13.76 -8.41 2.04
CA LEU A 183 13.01 -9.36 2.86
C LEU A 183 13.70 -10.72 2.91
N ALA A 184 14.22 -11.21 1.79
CA ALA A 184 14.86 -12.53 1.68
C ALA A 184 16.20 -12.62 2.43
N ASN A 185 16.91 -11.49 2.62
CA ASN A 185 18.25 -11.47 3.20
C ASN A 185 18.32 -10.70 4.53
N GLY A 186 17.22 -10.03 4.95
CA GLY A 186 17.18 -9.29 6.21
C GLY A 186 17.19 -10.22 7.43
N GLU A 187 17.95 -9.88 8.46
CA GLU A 187 18.06 -10.70 9.67
C GLU A 187 16.69 -10.93 10.35
N ALA A 188 15.84 -9.92 10.39
CA ALA A 188 14.51 -9.99 11.01
C ALA A 188 13.43 -10.63 10.12
N THR A 189 13.72 -10.92 8.84
CA THR A 189 12.70 -11.31 7.85
C THR A 189 13.02 -12.60 7.10
N ARG A 190 14.28 -12.99 6.96
CA ARG A 190 14.71 -14.16 6.17
C ARG A 190 14.11 -15.49 6.64
N ASP A 191 13.71 -15.60 7.90
CA ASP A 191 13.16 -16.82 8.51
C ASP A 191 11.63 -16.73 8.72
N MET A 192 10.94 -15.76 8.06
CA MET A 192 9.48 -15.63 8.14
C MET A 192 8.77 -16.87 7.64
N GLN A 193 7.67 -17.22 8.32
CA GLN A 193 6.77 -18.28 7.83
C GLN A 193 6.06 -17.80 6.54
N PRO A 194 5.62 -18.72 5.65
CA PRO A 194 5.03 -18.35 4.36
C PRO A 194 3.88 -17.34 4.44
N TYR A 195 2.97 -17.50 5.40
CA TYR A 195 1.84 -16.56 5.56
C TYR A 195 2.24 -15.22 6.16
N GLU A 196 3.29 -15.16 6.97
CA GLU A 196 3.86 -13.90 7.45
C GLU A 196 4.55 -13.15 6.31
N PHE A 197 5.29 -13.88 5.49
CA PHE A 197 5.88 -13.34 4.27
C PHE A 197 4.82 -12.77 3.33
N LEU A 198 3.77 -13.56 3.02
CA LEU A 198 2.65 -13.10 2.19
C LEU A 198 1.97 -11.85 2.78
N GLY A 199 1.72 -11.84 4.09
CA GLY A 199 1.13 -10.68 4.76
C GLY A 199 1.96 -9.43 4.60
N ASN A 200 3.28 -9.51 4.80
CA ASN A 200 4.18 -8.37 4.62
C ASN A 200 4.28 -7.91 3.17
N LEU A 201 4.26 -8.84 2.20
CA LEU A 201 4.20 -8.48 0.78
C LEU A 201 2.91 -7.73 0.45
N LEU A 202 1.76 -8.26 0.87
CA LEU A 202 0.46 -7.63 0.61
C LEU A 202 0.37 -6.25 1.26
N LEU A 203 0.90 -6.09 2.49
CA LEU A 203 0.99 -4.79 3.14
C LEU A 203 1.76 -3.77 2.28
N LEU A 204 2.90 -4.17 1.73
CA LEU A 204 3.76 -3.31 0.91
C LEU A 204 3.12 -3.03 -0.46
N ILE A 205 2.47 -4.02 -1.07
CA ILE A 205 1.74 -3.87 -2.33
C ILE A 205 0.56 -2.90 -2.15
N VAL A 206 -0.32 -3.16 -1.19
CA VAL A 206 -1.50 -2.33 -0.92
C VAL A 206 -1.10 -0.90 -0.54
N GLY A 207 -0.13 -0.76 0.37
CA GLY A 207 0.35 0.54 0.81
C GLY A 207 0.95 1.40 -0.32
N GLY A 208 1.63 0.77 -1.28
CA GLY A 208 2.23 1.46 -2.42
C GLY A 208 1.27 1.69 -3.59
N ASN A 209 0.23 0.87 -3.72
CA ASN A 209 -0.72 0.93 -4.81
C ASN A 209 -1.92 1.84 -4.50
N ASP A 210 -2.78 1.44 -3.57
CA ASP A 210 -4.11 2.04 -3.39
C ASP A 210 -4.07 3.48 -2.93
N THR A 211 -3.25 3.81 -1.94
CA THR A 211 -3.18 5.16 -1.39
C THR A 211 -2.66 6.16 -2.42
N THR A 212 -1.66 5.77 -3.20
CA THR A 212 -1.06 6.61 -4.24
C THR A 212 -2.01 6.73 -5.44
N ARG A 213 -2.60 5.65 -5.92
CA ARG A 213 -3.60 5.62 -6.99
C ARG A 213 -4.78 6.55 -6.67
N ASN A 214 -5.34 6.43 -5.47
CA ASN A 214 -6.45 7.27 -5.01
C ASN A 214 -6.06 8.75 -4.89
N SER A 215 -4.85 9.05 -4.43
CA SER A 215 -4.35 10.42 -4.34
C SER A 215 -4.16 11.06 -5.72
N ILE A 216 -3.60 10.32 -6.69
CA ILE A 216 -3.44 10.81 -8.07
C ILE A 216 -4.81 11.10 -8.69
N THR A 217 -5.73 10.13 -8.59
CA THR A 217 -7.09 10.26 -9.16
C THR A 217 -7.88 11.40 -8.49
N GLY A 218 -7.91 11.42 -7.17
CA GLY A 218 -8.62 12.44 -6.41
C GLY A 218 -8.02 13.85 -6.59
N GLY A 219 -6.70 13.92 -6.78
CA GLY A 219 -6.02 15.18 -7.07
C GLY A 219 -6.45 15.81 -8.40
N VAL A 220 -6.55 14.99 -9.46
CA VAL A 220 -7.04 15.46 -10.76
C VAL A 220 -8.52 15.89 -10.67
N LEU A 221 -9.35 15.09 -9.99
CA LEU A 221 -10.75 15.45 -9.77
C LEU A 221 -10.86 16.79 -9.02
N ALA A 222 -10.15 16.91 -7.89
CA ALA A 222 -10.18 18.12 -7.07
C ALA A 222 -9.72 19.39 -7.85
N LEU A 223 -8.69 19.27 -8.68
CA LEU A 223 -8.22 20.39 -9.53
C LEU A 223 -9.25 20.75 -10.61
N ASN A 224 -9.99 19.77 -11.16
CA ASN A 224 -11.07 20.03 -12.11
C ASN A 224 -12.28 20.71 -11.44
N GLU A 225 -12.60 20.34 -10.21
CA GLU A 225 -13.68 20.96 -9.44
C GLU A 225 -13.31 22.34 -8.89
N ASN A 226 -12.00 22.65 -8.79
CA ASN A 226 -11.46 23.90 -8.26
C ASN A 226 -10.52 24.58 -9.28
N PRO A 227 -11.04 25.10 -10.41
CA PRO A 227 -10.20 25.63 -11.50
C PRO A 227 -9.31 26.79 -11.07
N VAL A 228 -9.71 27.59 -10.07
CA VAL A 228 -8.86 28.69 -9.54
C VAL A 228 -7.58 28.15 -8.91
N GLU A 229 -7.66 27.03 -8.19
CA GLU A 229 -6.49 26.37 -7.59
C GLU A 229 -5.60 25.74 -8.67
N TYR A 230 -6.21 25.18 -9.71
CA TYR A 230 -5.48 24.66 -10.86
C TYR A 230 -4.69 25.77 -11.60
N GLU A 231 -5.28 26.94 -11.82
CA GLU A 231 -4.58 28.09 -12.45
C GLU A 231 -3.42 28.59 -11.58
N LYS A 232 -3.55 28.60 -10.24
CA LYS A 232 -2.43 28.95 -9.35
C LYS A 232 -1.26 27.96 -9.53
N LEU A 233 -1.56 26.66 -9.57
CA LEU A 233 -0.54 25.62 -9.77
C LEU A 233 0.15 25.76 -11.14
N ARG A 234 -0.61 26.09 -12.19
CA ARG A 234 -0.07 26.33 -13.55
C ARG A 234 0.83 27.56 -13.59
N ALA A 235 0.48 28.57 -12.84
CA ALA A 235 1.26 29.82 -12.77
C ALA A 235 2.54 29.66 -11.93
N ASP A 236 2.52 28.80 -10.91
CA ASP A 236 3.66 28.58 -10.03
C ASP A 236 3.79 27.07 -9.67
N HIS A 237 4.65 26.38 -10.38
CA HIS A 237 4.96 24.96 -10.12
C HIS A 237 5.67 24.73 -8.77
N GLY A 238 6.19 25.78 -8.13
CA GLY A 238 6.75 25.69 -6.77
C GLY A 238 5.71 25.33 -5.71
N LEU A 239 4.41 25.43 -6.04
CA LEU A 239 3.30 25.00 -5.18
C LEU A 239 3.09 23.47 -5.15
N ALA A 240 3.74 22.70 -6.03
CA ALA A 240 3.53 21.26 -6.13
C ALA A 240 3.73 20.49 -4.80
N PRO A 241 4.73 20.78 -3.95
CA PRO A 241 4.85 20.10 -2.64
C PRO A 241 3.65 20.36 -1.73
N ASN A 242 3.15 21.62 -1.70
CA ASN A 242 1.96 21.97 -0.90
C ASN A 242 0.70 21.33 -1.47
N MET A 243 0.56 21.28 -2.80
CA MET A 243 -0.54 20.59 -3.48
C MET A 243 -0.58 19.11 -3.11
N VAL A 244 0.56 18.40 -3.10
CA VAL A 244 0.61 16.98 -2.72
C VAL A 244 0.09 16.78 -1.30
N SER A 245 0.54 17.60 -0.34
CA SER A 245 0.07 17.52 1.05
C SER A 245 -1.44 17.79 1.17
N GLU A 246 -1.95 18.77 0.41
CA GLU A 246 -3.38 19.11 0.40
C GLU A 246 -4.23 18.02 -0.26
N ILE A 247 -3.77 17.41 -1.36
CA ILE A 247 -4.46 16.27 -1.99
C ILE A 247 -4.59 15.12 -1.02
N ILE A 248 -3.51 14.75 -0.32
CA ILE A 248 -3.55 13.65 0.67
C ILE A 248 -4.53 13.97 1.80
N ARG A 249 -4.53 15.21 2.28
CA ARG A 249 -5.48 15.66 3.31
C ARG A 249 -6.92 15.62 2.81
N TRP A 250 -7.19 16.13 1.61
CA TRP A 250 -8.53 16.25 1.03
C TRP A 250 -9.09 14.87 0.67
N GLN A 251 -8.32 14.06 -0.03
CA GLN A 251 -8.74 12.74 -0.51
C GLN A 251 -8.84 11.72 0.62
N SER A 252 -8.02 11.86 1.68
CA SER A 252 -7.98 10.95 2.82
C SER A 252 -7.97 9.47 2.40
N PRO A 253 -6.98 9.00 1.62
CA PRO A 253 -6.98 7.67 1.00
C PRO A 253 -7.04 6.52 2.01
N ILE A 254 -6.69 6.78 3.28
CA ILE A 254 -6.92 5.89 4.41
C ILE A 254 -7.96 6.54 5.32
N ALA A 255 -9.17 6.01 5.32
CA ALA A 255 -10.29 6.59 6.06
C ALA A 255 -10.15 6.43 7.58
N TYR A 256 -9.55 5.35 8.04
CA TYR A 256 -9.32 5.08 9.46
C TYR A 256 -8.24 4.01 9.67
N MET A 257 -7.64 4.00 10.86
CA MET A 257 -6.80 2.94 11.37
C MET A 257 -7.28 2.55 12.77
N ARG A 258 -7.11 1.27 13.15
CA ARG A 258 -7.42 0.77 14.50
C ARG A 258 -6.14 0.57 15.29
N ARG A 259 -6.24 0.86 16.57
CA ARG A 259 -5.28 0.51 17.63
C ARG A 259 -5.98 -0.28 18.74
#